data_2f4227ef40af181a25f5b4db57bbeb85
#
_entry.id   2f4227ef40af181a25f5b4db57bbeb85
#
_cell.length_a   1.000
_cell.length_b   1.000
_cell.length_c   1.000
_cell.angle_alpha   90.00
_cell.angle_beta   90.00
_cell.angle_gamma   90.00
#
_symmetry.space_group_name_H-M   'P 1'
#
loop_
_entity.id
_entity.type
_entity.pdbx_description
1 polymer ?
#
loop_
_entity_poly.entity_id
_entity_poly.type
_entity_poly.pdbx_seq_one_letter_code
_entity_poly.pdbx_strand_id
1 'polypeptide(L)'
;MATLLLRLAAPLQAWGADSKFETRKTGREPTKSGVVGLLAAALGLRRDEREALTRLTGLRFGVRVEREGQLLVDYHTAKTQDEKTSYVTYRHYLQDAVFLAGIESTDTALLQQLQQALLHPAFPLYLGRRCCPPTLPLCL
;
A
#
# COMPACT_ATOMS: atom_id res chain seq x y z
N MET A 1 -11.86 -21.99 -5.22
CA MET A 1 -11.31 -20.80 -4.55
C MET A 1 -9.81 -20.72 -4.84
N ALA A 2 -9.32 -19.55 -5.17
CA ALA A 2 -7.91 -19.36 -5.49
C ALA A 2 -7.33 -18.20 -4.67
N THR A 3 -6.01 -18.20 -4.53
CA THR A 3 -5.28 -17.18 -3.76
C THR A 3 -4.20 -16.56 -4.61
N LEU A 4 -4.16 -15.24 -4.65
CA LEU A 4 -3.06 -14.47 -5.22
C LEU A 4 -2.12 -14.07 -4.10
N LEU A 5 -0.84 -14.41 -4.22
CA LEU A 5 0.17 -14.08 -3.22
C LEU A 5 1.00 -12.89 -3.67
N LEU A 6 1.14 -11.92 -2.79
CA LEU A 6 1.94 -10.72 -3.00
C LEU A 6 3.06 -10.64 -1.98
N ARG A 7 4.26 -10.35 -2.46
CA ARG A 7 5.39 -10.04 -1.59
C ARG A 7 5.50 -8.53 -1.44
N LEU A 8 5.19 -8.04 -0.26
CA LEU A 8 5.23 -6.61 0.05
C LEU A 8 6.56 -6.30 0.74
N ALA A 9 7.54 -5.96 -0.06
CA ALA A 9 8.88 -5.63 0.39
C ALA A 9 9.34 -4.32 -0.23
N ALA A 10 9.96 -3.48 0.55
CA ALA A 10 10.55 -2.22 0.10
C ALA A 10 11.50 -1.71 1.19
N PRO A 11 12.44 -0.82 0.87
CA PRO A 11 13.25 -0.18 1.90
C PRO A 11 12.38 0.53 2.94
N LEU A 12 11.28 1.17 2.51
CA LEU A 12 10.32 1.85 3.38
C LEU A 12 8.91 1.47 3.00
N GLN A 13 8.07 1.30 4.02
CA GLN A 13 6.62 1.08 3.88
C GLN A 13 5.89 1.91 4.92
N ALA A 14 4.64 2.25 4.65
CA ALA A 14 3.79 2.92 5.61
C ALA A 14 2.35 2.43 5.41
N TRP A 15 1.74 1.90 6.47
CA TRP A 15 0.39 1.33 6.41
C TRP A 15 -0.53 2.07 7.35
N GLY A 16 -1.73 2.34 6.89
CA GLY A 16 -2.70 3.18 7.57
C GLY A 16 -2.83 2.91 9.07
N ALA A 17 -2.72 3.97 9.84
CA ALA A 17 -2.93 4.01 11.28
C ALA A 17 -3.47 5.41 11.60
N ASP A 18 -3.62 5.72 12.89
CA ASP A 18 -4.07 7.03 13.32
C ASP A 18 -3.09 8.11 12.87
N SER A 19 -3.36 8.70 11.70
CA SER A 19 -2.55 9.78 11.15
C SER A 19 -3.24 11.10 11.38
N LYS A 20 -2.61 11.97 12.18
CA LYS A 20 -3.04 13.34 12.38
C LYS A 20 -2.23 14.27 11.47
N PHE A 21 -2.69 15.50 11.34
CA PHE A 21 -2.17 16.49 10.42
C PHE A 21 -0.63 16.64 10.45
N GLU A 22 -0.04 16.70 11.65
CA GLU A 22 1.39 16.90 11.85
C GLU A 22 2.18 15.60 11.97
N THR A 23 1.52 14.50 12.32
CA THR A 23 2.17 13.21 12.56
C THR A 23 1.53 12.14 11.70
N ARG A 24 2.31 11.59 10.78
CA ARG A 24 1.90 10.51 9.89
C ARG A 24 2.46 9.20 10.39
N LYS A 25 1.65 8.44 11.12
CA LYS A 25 2.05 7.15 11.69
C LYS A 25 1.90 6.01 10.69
N THR A 26 2.49 4.89 11.01
CA THR A 26 2.27 3.62 10.31
C THR A 26 1.86 2.54 11.29
N GLY A 27 0.99 1.63 10.85
CA GLY A 27 0.79 0.35 11.53
C GLY A 27 1.99 -0.55 11.30
N ARG A 28 2.04 -1.67 12.02
CA ARG A 28 3.14 -2.63 11.96
C ARG A 28 2.97 -3.67 10.84
N GLU A 29 1.84 -3.65 10.16
CA GLU A 29 1.54 -4.59 9.07
C GLU A 29 0.66 -3.93 8.01
N PRO A 30 0.63 -4.49 6.78
CA PRO A 30 -0.25 -4.00 5.73
C PRO A 30 -1.73 -4.07 6.12
N THR A 31 -2.47 -3.04 5.75
CA THR A 31 -3.92 -3.01 5.93
C THR A 31 -4.61 -3.47 4.66
N LYS A 32 -5.82 -4.02 4.81
CA LYS A 32 -6.63 -4.40 3.65
C LYS A 32 -6.90 -3.19 2.75
N SER A 33 -7.25 -2.05 3.32
CA SER A 33 -7.51 -0.85 2.53
C SER A 33 -6.28 -0.36 1.76
N GLY A 34 -5.10 -0.47 2.35
CA GLY A 34 -3.84 -0.14 1.67
C GLY A 34 -3.56 -1.05 0.49
N VAL A 35 -3.79 -2.34 0.65
CA VAL A 35 -3.60 -3.32 -0.43
C VAL A 35 -4.68 -3.17 -1.51
N VAL A 36 -5.93 -2.92 -1.13
CA VAL A 36 -6.99 -2.62 -2.09
C VAL A 36 -6.65 -1.38 -2.92
N GLY A 37 -6.09 -0.35 -2.28
CA GLY A 37 -5.60 0.83 -2.98
C GLY A 37 -4.49 0.52 -3.98
N LEU A 38 -3.59 -0.38 -3.63
CA LEU A 38 -2.53 -0.88 -4.52
C LEU A 38 -3.13 -1.58 -5.75
N LEU A 39 -4.10 -2.47 -5.53
CA LEU A 39 -4.79 -3.18 -6.60
C LEU A 39 -5.57 -2.22 -7.50
N ALA A 40 -6.24 -1.24 -6.92
CA ALA A 40 -6.99 -0.23 -7.67
C ALA A 40 -6.05 0.60 -8.56
N ALA A 41 -4.88 0.98 -8.06
CA ALA A 41 -3.86 1.68 -8.83
C ALA A 41 -3.35 0.83 -9.99
N ALA A 42 -3.13 -0.46 -9.77
CA ALA A 42 -2.70 -1.38 -10.81
C ALA A 42 -3.73 -1.50 -11.94
N LEU A 43 -5.02 -1.54 -11.58
CA LEU A 43 -6.12 -1.60 -12.55
C LEU A 43 -6.45 -0.25 -13.19
N GLY A 44 -5.93 0.85 -12.66
CA GLY A 44 -6.23 2.20 -13.15
C GLY A 44 -7.60 2.71 -12.72
N LEU A 45 -8.12 2.23 -11.58
CA LEU A 45 -9.42 2.65 -11.08
C LEU A 45 -9.35 4.02 -10.42
N ARG A 46 -10.40 4.80 -10.64
CA ARG A 46 -10.59 6.11 -10.00
C ARG A 46 -11.47 5.96 -8.75
N ARG A 47 -11.43 6.98 -7.88
CA ARG A 47 -12.21 6.97 -6.63
C ARG A 47 -13.72 6.94 -6.86
N ASP A 48 -14.22 7.40 -8.00
CA ASP A 48 -15.64 7.41 -8.35
C ASP A 48 -16.13 6.09 -8.95
N GLU A 49 -15.23 5.16 -9.25
CA GLU A 49 -15.58 3.85 -9.80
C GLU A 49 -15.96 2.87 -8.69
N ARG A 50 -17.09 3.13 -8.04
CA ARG A 50 -17.50 2.45 -6.81
C ARG A 50 -17.77 0.96 -6.99
N GLU A 51 -18.36 0.56 -8.11
CA GLU A 51 -18.69 -0.85 -8.35
C GLU A 51 -17.43 -1.70 -8.44
N ALA A 52 -16.42 -1.23 -9.19
CA ALA A 52 -15.17 -1.92 -9.33
C ALA A 52 -14.41 -1.96 -7.99
N LEU A 53 -14.41 -0.86 -7.23
CA LEU A 53 -13.80 -0.82 -5.91
C LEU A 53 -14.49 -1.76 -4.94
N THR A 54 -15.83 -1.88 -5.00
CA THR A 54 -16.58 -2.80 -4.16
C THR A 54 -16.20 -4.25 -4.43
N ARG A 55 -15.94 -4.62 -5.68
CA ARG A 55 -15.44 -5.96 -6.00
C ARG A 55 -14.10 -6.25 -5.32
N LEU A 56 -13.22 -5.25 -5.23
CA LEU A 56 -11.93 -5.42 -4.56
C LEU A 56 -12.07 -5.51 -3.04
N THR A 57 -12.97 -4.72 -2.45
CA THR A 57 -13.18 -4.76 -0.99
C THR A 57 -13.81 -6.07 -0.53
N GLY A 58 -14.47 -6.80 -1.42
CA GLY A 58 -15.06 -8.10 -1.13
C GLY A 58 -14.05 -9.26 -1.10
N LEU A 59 -12.80 -9.03 -1.50
CA LEU A 59 -11.78 -10.05 -1.48
C LEU A 59 -11.40 -10.42 -0.04
N ARG A 60 -11.12 -11.70 0.18
CA ARG A 60 -10.56 -12.15 1.47
C ARG A 60 -9.09 -11.79 1.51
N PHE A 61 -8.62 -11.39 2.69
CA PHE A 61 -7.29 -10.83 2.86
C PHE A 61 -6.63 -11.39 4.12
N GLY A 62 -5.36 -11.75 3.98
CA GLY A 62 -4.55 -12.16 5.11
C GLY A 62 -3.09 -11.75 4.89
N VAL A 63 -2.37 -11.60 5.98
CA VAL A 63 -0.96 -11.20 5.96
C VAL A 63 -0.15 -12.13 6.84
N ARG A 64 1.01 -12.54 6.34
CA ARG A 64 2.04 -13.18 7.14
C ARG A 64 3.26 -12.27 7.22
N VAL A 65 3.73 -12.01 8.42
CA VAL A 65 4.92 -11.19 8.65
C VAL A 65 6.15 -12.06 8.42
N GLU A 66 6.91 -11.77 7.37
CA GLU A 66 8.16 -12.47 7.07
C GLU A 66 9.33 -11.81 7.78
N ARG A 67 9.35 -10.49 7.79
CA ARG A 67 10.32 -9.67 8.52
C ARG A 67 9.60 -8.45 9.08
N GLU A 68 9.67 -8.29 10.37
CA GLU A 68 8.95 -7.23 11.07
C GLU A 68 9.43 -5.83 10.69
N GLY A 69 10.73 -5.69 10.42
CA GLY A 69 11.31 -4.40 10.12
C GLY A 69 11.49 -3.53 11.34
N GLN A 70 11.96 -2.31 11.14
CA GLN A 70 12.18 -1.35 12.19
C GLN A 70 11.40 -0.08 11.92
N LEU A 71 10.90 0.53 12.98
CA LEU A 71 10.22 1.81 12.87
C LEU A 71 11.24 2.93 12.62
N LEU A 72 11.02 3.69 11.57
CA LEU A 72 11.81 4.86 11.21
C LEU A 72 10.93 6.09 11.29
N VAL A 73 11.41 7.13 11.96
CA VAL A 73 10.73 8.42 12.00
C VAL A 73 11.51 9.41 11.15
N ASP A 74 10.86 9.95 10.15
CA ASP A 74 11.44 10.94 9.25
C ASP A 74 10.85 12.32 9.55
N TYR A 75 11.72 13.31 9.51
CA TYR A 75 11.42 14.68 9.86
C TYR A 75 11.34 15.50 8.57
N HIS A 76 10.19 16.14 8.34
CA HIS A 76 9.97 16.94 7.15
C HIS A 76 9.61 18.38 7.51
N THR A 77 10.11 19.31 6.74
CA THR A 77 9.74 20.71 6.84
C THR A 77 8.97 21.10 5.59
N ALA A 78 7.77 21.63 5.77
CA ALA A 78 6.95 22.17 4.70
C ALA A 78 6.81 23.67 4.89
N LYS A 79 6.90 24.43 3.80
CA LYS A 79 6.72 25.88 3.81
C LYS A 79 5.45 26.27 3.06
N THR A 80 4.81 27.36 3.49
CA THR A 80 3.72 27.96 2.74
C THR A 80 4.25 28.53 1.40
N GLN A 81 3.35 28.76 0.45
CA GLN A 81 3.75 29.29 -0.86
C GLN A 81 4.46 30.64 -0.77
N ASP A 82 4.17 31.44 0.23
CA ASP A 82 4.81 32.73 0.47
C ASP A 82 6.11 32.61 1.28
N GLU A 83 6.51 31.38 1.65
CA GLU A 83 7.69 31.05 2.44
C GLU A 83 7.75 31.72 3.82
N LYS A 84 6.63 32.30 4.29
CA LYS A 84 6.59 32.98 5.59
C LYS A 84 6.41 32.05 6.78
N THR A 85 5.81 30.89 6.57
CA THR A 85 5.52 29.92 7.62
C THR A 85 6.10 28.56 7.27
N SER A 86 6.81 27.97 8.22
CA SER A 86 7.34 26.61 8.11
C SER A 86 6.58 25.68 9.05
N TYR A 87 6.24 24.50 8.57
CA TYR A 87 5.61 23.45 9.35
C TYR A 87 6.55 22.27 9.44
N VAL A 88 6.60 21.66 10.63
CA VAL A 88 7.34 20.42 10.85
C VAL A 88 6.35 19.28 10.86
N THR A 89 6.63 18.23 10.08
CA THR A 89 5.84 17.01 10.09
C THR A 89 6.73 15.82 10.40
N TYR A 90 6.20 14.89 11.18
CA TYR A 90 6.86 13.62 11.49
C TYR A 90 6.17 12.52 10.73
N ARG A 91 6.94 11.78 9.93
CA ARG A 91 6.42 10.67 9.14
C ARG A 91 7.07 9.37 9.58
N HIS A 92 6.23 8.43 10.00
CA HIS A 92 6.69 7.13 10.44
C HIS A 92 6.66 6.13 9.29
N TYR A 93 7.69 5.31 9.21
CA TYR A 93 7.84 4.26 8.22
C TYR A 93 8.27 2.96 8.88
N LEU A 94 8.02 1.84 8.20
CA LEU A 94 8.66 0.57 8.49
C LEU A 94 9.85 0.42 7.54
N GLN A 95 11.03 0.24 8.11
CA GLN A 95 12.27 0.05 7.36
C GLN A 95 12.57 -1.44 7.25
N ASP A 96 12.85 -1.90 6.03
CA ASP A 96 13.24 -3.27 5.73
C ASP A 96 12.23 -4.35 6.16
N ALA A 97 10.97 -4.00 6.26
CA ALA A 97 9.91 -4.98 6.52
C ALA A 97 9.61 -5.80 5.27
N VAL A 98 9.20 -7.04 5.47
CA VAL A 98 8.76 -7.93 4.39
C VAL A 98 7.49 -8.64 4.85
N PHE A 99 6.45 -8.56 4.02
CA PHE A 99 5.17 -9.22 4.30
C PHE A 99 4.76 -10.08 3.10
N LEU A 100 4.06 -11.16 3.40
CA LEU A 100 3.37 -11.96 2.41
C LEU A 100 1.89 -11.70 2.57
N ALA A 101 1.26 -11.13 1.57
CA ALA A 101 -0.18 -10.86 1.57
C ALA A 101 -0.88 -11.87 0.67
N GLY A 102 -1.95 -12.45 1.17
CA GLY A 102 -2.81 -13.36 0.42
C GLY A 102 -4.14 -12.71 0.13
N ILE A 103 -4.57 -12.77 -1.12
CA ILE A 103 -5.86 -12.28 -1.59
C ILE A 103 -6.61 -13.46 -2.17
N GLU A 104 -7.76 -13.77 -1.61
CA GLU A 104 -8.50 -14.98 -1.94
C GLU A 104 -9.90 -14.65 -2.47
N SER A 105 -10.31 -15.36 -3.50
CA SER A 105 -11.63 -15.21 -4.09
C SER A 105 -12.04 -16.47 -4.83
N THR A 106 -13.35 -16.70 -4.95
CA THR A 106 -13.92 -17.69 -5.85
C THR A 106 -13.91 -17.21 -7.29
N ASP A 107 -13.79 -15.89 -7.52
CA ASP A 107 -13.69 -15.28 -8.84
C ASP A 107 -12.24 -15.36 -9.33
N THR A 108 -11.87 -16.50 -9.93
CA THR A 108 -10.52 -16.72 -10.43
C THR A 108 -10.18 -15.79 -11.61
N ALA A 109 -11.17 -15.38 -12.38
CA ALA A 109 -10.96 -14.43 -13.48
C ALA A 109 -10.51 -13.06 -12.93
N LEU A 110 -11.11 -12.62 -11.85
CA LEU A 110 -10.70 -11.39 -11.18
C LEU A 110 -9.26 -11.49 -10.67
N LEU A 111 -8.88 -12.60 -10.04
CA LEU A 111 -7.52 -12.80 -9.55
C LEU A 111 -6.50 -12.79 -10.70
N GLN A 112 -6.82 -13.41 -11.83
CA GLN A 112 -5.96 -13.38 -13.01
C GLN A 112 -5.82 -11.97 -13.56
N GLN A 113 -6.91 -11.22 -13.62
CA GLN A 113 -6.90 -9.81 -14.03
C GLN A 113 -6.00 -8.97 -13.12
N LEU A 114 -6.11 -9.17 -11.81
CA LEU A 114 -5.27 -8.49 -10.82
C LEU A 114 -3.79 -8.83 -11.00
N GLN A 115 -3.47 -10.10 -11.24
CA GLN A 115 -2.10 -10.52 -11.47
C GLN A 115 -1.50 -9.83 -12.69
N GLN A 116 -2.24 -9.78 -13.79
CA GLN A 116 -1.78 -9.10 -15.00
C GLN A 116 -1.63 -7.60 -14.79
N ALA A 117 -2.56 -6.99 -14.06
CA ALA A 117 -2.49 -5.56 -13.74
C ALA A 117 -1.27 -5.23 -12.87
N LEU A 118 -0.93 -6.09 -11.92
CA LEU A 118 0.25 -5.89 -11.07
C LEU A 118 1.56 -6.05 -11.83
N LEU A 119 1.59 -6.86 -12.88
CA LEU A 119 2.75 -6.99 -13.77
C LEU A 119 2.89 -5.79 -14.71
N HIS A 120 1.78 -5.18 -15.11
CA HIS A 120 1.72 -4.03 -16.02
C HIS A 120 0.76 -2.98 -15.46
N PRO A 121 1.14 -2.31 -14.36
CA PRO A 121 0.22 -1.42 -13.67
C PRO A 121 -0.09 -0.16 -14.47
N ALA A 122 -1.36 0.31 -14.39
CA ALA A 122 -1.79 1.53 -15.03
C ALA A 122 -1.20 2.77 -14.36
N PHE A 123 -1.10 2.75 -13.03
CA PHE A 123 -0.48 3.82 -12.24
C PHE A 123 0.70 3.27 -11.46
N PRO A 124 1.69 4.12 -11.10
CA PRO A 124 2.80 3.69 -10.25
C PRO A 124 2.30 3.11 -8.92
N LEU A 125 2.88 2.00 -8.51
CA LEU A 125 2.50 1.31 -7.29
C LEU A 125 3.37 1.78 -6.13
N TYR A 126 2.77 1.80 -4.92
CA TYR A 126 3.50 2.15 -3.71
C TYR A 126 2.90 1.45 -2.50
N LEU A 127 3.72 1.21 -1.50
CA LEU A 127 3.33 0.51 -0.28
C LEU A 127 2.92 1.53 0.80
N GLY A 128 1.73 2.07 0.65
CA GLY A 128 1.11 3.02 1.56
C GLY A 128 1.34 4.48 1.21
N ARG A 129 2.53 4.88 0.87
CA ARG A 129 2.86 6.25 0.46
C ARG A 129 3.65 6.24 -0.85
N ARG A 130 3.53 7.33 -1.61
CA ARG A 130 4.17 7.44 -2.93
C ARG A 130 5.68 7.26 -2.91
N CYS A 131 6.33 7.63 -1.81
CA CYS A 131 7.77 7.48 -1.63
C CYS A 131 8.19 6.05 -1.29
N CYS A 132 7.27 5.09 -1.24
CA CYS A 132 7.53 3.72 -0.87
C CYS A 132 7.22 2.75 -2.02
N PRO A 133 7.96 2.81 -3.16
CA PRO A 133 7.73 1.87 -4.25
C PRO A 133 8.13 0.46 -3.84
N PRO A 134 7.40 -0.58 -4.31
CA PRO A 134 7.72 -1.95 -3.95
C PRO A 134 8.98 -2.44 -4.63
N THR A 135 9.73 -3.29 -3.92
CA THR A 135 10.81 -4.07 -4.51
C THR A 135 10.20 -5.22 -5.31
N LEU A 136 10.62 -5.39 -6.55
CA LEU A 136 10.13 -6.45 -7.42
C LEU A 136 10.84 -7.77 -7.13
N PRO A 137 10.19 -8.92 -7.33
CA PRO A 137 8.84 -9.09 -7.85
C PRO A 137 7.77 -8.86 -6.77
N LEU A 138 6.63 -8.32 -7.17
CA LEU A 138 5.48 -8.12 -6.28
C LEU A 138 4.60 -9.35 -6.21
N CYS A 139 4.33 -10.00 -7.35
CA CYS A 139 3.58 -11.25 -7.42
C CYS A 139 4.50 -12.45 -7.29
N LEU A 140 4.04 -13.43 -6.54
CA LEU A 140 4.73 -14.73 -6.41
C LEU A 140 4.07 -15.77 -7.27
#